data_210d06b85381a6e94cf63aba029e0f10
#
_entry.id   210d06b85381a6e94cf63aba029e0f10
#
_cell.length_a   1.000
_cell.length_b   1.000
_cell.length_c   1.000
_cell.angle_alpha   90.00
_cell.angle_beta   90.00
_cell.angle_gamma   90.00
#
_symmetry.space_group_name_H-M   'P 1'
#
loop_
_entity.id
_entity.type
_entity.pdbx_description
1 polymer ?
#
loop_
_entity_poly.entity_id
_entity_poly.type
_entity_poly.pdbx_seq_one_letter_code
_entity_poly.pdbx_strand_id
1 'polypeptide(L)'
;ANTDVPAVHTGNVSAGTSVFAMVVMDENETLKKVHEEIDMVTTPDGLPVAMAHCNNCTSDLNAWVGIFKEFQQALGVPVDMNQLFSVLYNKALEGDVDCGGLMAYNYFSGESITGFEEGRPLFVRTPDSKFTLANFMRTHLYTSLGALKVGLDILFKEEGVKLDNIYGHGGLFKTKGVGQRIMAAAINAPVSLMETAGEGGAWGIALLASYMLNKKENQPLDAFLSEEVFHGETGVRM
;
A
#
# COMPACT_ATOMS: atom_id res chain seq x y z
N ALA A 1 5.08 -14.91 2.14
CA ALA A 1 3.96 -15.61 1.52
C ALA A 1 3.56 -16.74 2.44
N ASN A 2 2.28 -16.87 2.74
CA ASN A 2 1.76 -18.03 3.43
C ASN A 2 1.58 -19.12 2.37
N THR A 3 2.29 -20.23 2.48
CA THR A 3 2.34 -21.29 1.49
C THR A 3 1.02 -22.07 1.32
N ASP A 4 0.05 -21.87 2.23
CA ASP A 4 -1.28 -22.47 2.15
C ASP A 4 -2.25 -21.65 1.27
N VAL A 5 -1.85 -20.46 0.77
CA VAL A 5 -2.65 -19.60 -0.10
C VAL A 5 -2.04 -19.62 -1.51
N PRO A 6 -2.78 -19.96 -2.55
CA PRO A 6 -2.29 -19.87 -3.92
C PRO A 6 -1.74 -18.49 -4.23
N ALA A 7 -0.63 -18.39 -4.97
CA ALA A 7 -0.10 -17.09 -5.38
C ALA A 7 -1.06 -16.34 -6.32
N VAL A 8 -1.75 -17.08 -7.19
CA VAL A 8 -2.76 -16.55 -8.12
C VAL A 8 -3.89 -15.84 -7.36
N HIS A 9 -4.30 -14.68 -7.84
CA HIS A 9 -5.28 -13.77 -7.24
C HIS A 9 -4.87 -13.22 -5.86
N THR A 10 -3.61 -13.36 -5.48
CA THR A 10 -3.06 -12.62 -4.35
C THR A 10 -2.30 -11.39 -4.82
N GLY A 11 -2.27 -10.37 -4.00
CA GLY A 11 -1.54 -9.14 -4.28
C GLY A 11 -0.51 -8.82 -3.21
N ASN A 12 0.35 -7.88 -3.56
CA ASN A 12 1.31 -7.26 -2.68
C ASN A 12 1.25 -5.75 -2.86
N VAL A 13 1.20 -4.98 -1.78
CA VAL A 13 1.25 -3.52 -1.82
C VAL A 13 2.38 -2.99 -0.94
N SER A 14 3.24 -2.17 -1.52
CA SER A 14 4.30 -1.47 -0.81
C SER A 14 3.98 0.02 -0.77
N ALA A 15 3.73 0.58 0.42
CA ALA A 15 3.34 1.96 0.61
C ALA A 15 4.36 2.72 1.47
N GLY A 16 5.21 3.48 0.81
CA GLY A 16 6.23 4.35 1.37
C GLY A 16 6.12 5.75 0.78
N THR A 17 7.23 6.34 0.33
CA THR A 17 7.27 7.61 -0.43
C THR A 17 6.44 7.52 -1.69
N SER A 18 6.63 6.45 -2.46
CA SER A 18 5.77 5.97 -3.55
C SER A 18 4.93 4.79 -3.09
N VAL A 19 3.99 4.36 -3.92
CA VAL A 19 3.21 3.15 -3.68
C VAL A 19 3.09 2.35 -4.96
N PHE A 20 3.24 1.05 -4.85
CA PHE A 20 2.88 0.13 -5.91
C PHE A 20 2.07 -1.04 -5.36
N ALA A 21 1.19 -1.57 -6.19
CA ALA A 21 0.48 -2.80 -5.93
C ALA A 21 0.68 -3.76 -7.09
N MET A 22 1.00 -4.99 -6.77
CA MET A 22 1.17 -6.10 -7.71
C MET A 22 0.08 -7.11 -7.45
N VAL A 23 -0.56 -7.61 -8.51
CA VAL A 23 -1.59 -8.65 -8.45
C VAL A 23 -1.16 -9.81 -9.34
N VAL A 24 -1.02 -10.99 -8.76
CA VAL A 24 -0.65 -12.21 -9.50
C VAL A 24 -1.88 -12.71 -10.24
N MET A 25 -1.74 -12.85 -11.54
CA MET A 25 -2.78 -13.32 -12.45
C MET A 25 -2.63 -14.82 -12.73
N ASP A 26 -3.66 -15.43 -13.29
CA ASP A 26 -3.59 -16.82 -13.76
C ASP A 26 -2.60 -16.95 -14.93
N GLU A 27 -1.97 -18.08 -15.10
CA GLU A 27 -0.94 -18.34 -16.14
C GLU A 27 -1.42 -17.98 -17.55
N ASN A 28 -2.70 -18.19 -17.84
CA ASN A 28 -3.31 -17.93 -19.15
C ASN A 28 -4.12 -16.63 -19.19
N GLU A 29 -4.11 -15.84 -18.11
CA GLU A 29 -4.83 -14.59 -18.05
C GLU A 29 -4.01 -13.47 -18.70
N THR A 30 -4.65 -12.69 -19.56
CA THR A 30 -4.05 -11.54 -20.23
C THR A 30 -4.98 -10.35 -20.10
N LEU A 31 -4.41 -9.15 -20.05
CA LEU A 31 -5.22 -7.93 -20.11
C LEU A 31 -5.88 -7.80 -21.48
N LYS A 32 -7.10 -7.29 -21.51
CA LYS A 32 -7.91 -7.10 -22.73
C LYS A 32 -7.32 -6.05 -23.66
N LYS A 33 -6.61 -5.08 -23.10
CA LYS A 33 -5.93 -4.00 -23.84
C LYS A 33 -4.64 -3.56 -23.12
N VAL A 34 -3.81 -2.80 -23.78
CA VAL A 34 -2.65 -2.14 -23.20
C VAL A 34 -3.12 -0.89 -22.45
N HIS A 35 -2.62 -0.72 -21.22
CA HIS A 35 -2.82 0.47 -20.39
C HIS A 35 -1.45 1.09 -20.09
N GLU A 36 -1.34 2.40 -20.24
CA GLU A 36 -0.10 3.13 -19.91
C GLU A 36 0.13 3.19 -18.39
N GLU A 37 -0.93 2.99 -17.60
CA GLU A 37 -0.94 3.02 -16.14
C GLU A 37 -0.59 1.67 -15.49
N ILE A 38 -0.48 0.60 -16.28
CA ILE A 38 -0.29 -0.77 -15.78
C ILE A 38 0.94 -1.40 -16.40
N ASP A 39 1.89 -1.76 -15.56
CA ASP A 39 3.05 -2.55 -15.96
C ASP A 39 2.78 -4.05 -15.83
N MET A 40 3.27 -4.82 -16.79
CA MET A 40 3.25 -6.27 -16.71
C MET A 40 4.64 -6.80 -16.34
N VAL A 41 4.71 -7.51 -15.23
CA VAL A 41 5.92 -8.17 -14.74
C VAL A 41 5.63 -9.65 -14.47
N THR A 42 6.57 -10.39 -13.90
CA THR A 42 6.37 -11.81 -13.55
C THR A 42 6.80 -12.12 -12.12
N THR A 43 6.19 -13.14 -11.54
CA THR A 43 6.72 -13.79 -10.35
C THR A 43 8.05 -14.50 -10.67
N PRO A 44 8.87 -14.88 -9.67
CA PRO A 44 10.11 -15.62 -9.91
C PRO A 44 9.91 -16.98 -10.59
N ASP A 45 8.73 -17.57 -10.49
CA ASP A 45 8.30 -18.82 -11.12
C ASP A 45 7.56 -18.63 -12.45
N GLY A 46 7.41 -17.39 -12.91
CA GLY A 46 6.96 -17.05 -14.26
C GLY A 46 5.47 -16.69 -14.42
N LEU A 47 4.69 -16.66 -13.34
CA LEU A 47 3.29 -16.22 -13.43
C LEU A 47 3.20 -14.73 -13.80
N PRO A 48 2.22 -14.31 -14.62
CA PRO A 48 2.03 -12.92 -14.96
C PRO A 48 1.56 -12.11 -13.74
N VAL A 49 2.05 -10.89 -13.64
CA VAL A 49 1.72 -9.96 -12.54
C VAL A 49 1.38 -8.61 -13.13
N ALA A 50 0.20 -8.11 -12.86
CA ALA A 50 -0.18 -6.73 -13.18
C ALA A 50 0.21 -5.79 -12.03
N MET A 51 0.91 -4.70 -12.35
CA MET A 51 1.41 -3.74 -11.39
C MET A 51 0.88 -2.33 -11.69
N ALA A 52 0.27 -1.70 -10.70
CA ALA A 52 0.02 -0.26 -10.68
C ALA A 52 1.06 0.41 -9.79
N HIS A 53 1.78 1.40 -10.34
CA HIS A 53 2.83 2.13 -9.62
C HIS A 53 2.52 3.63 -9.60
N CYS A 54 2.54 4.24 -8.42
CA CYS A 54 2.31 5.66 -8.21
C CYS A 54 3.53 6.31 -7.56
N ASN A 55 3.92 7.46 -8.07
CA ASN A 55 5.07 8.20 -7.57
C ASN A 55 4.83 8.84 -6.19
N ASN A 56 3.57 9.10 -5.85
CA ASN A 56 3.20 9.85 -4.67
C ASN A 56 2.34 9.00 -3.73
N CYS A 57 2.79 8.88 -2.46
CA CYS A 57 2.03 8.20 -1.41
C CYS A 57 2.12 8.96 -0.10
N THR A 58 3.10 8.66 0.78
CA THR A 58 3.13 9.22 2.14
C THR A 58 3.95 10.49 2.30
N SER A 59 4.59 11.02 1.25
CA SER A 59 5.47 12.19 1.37
C SER A 59 4.74 13.42 1.89
N ASP A 60 3.57 13.75 1.32
CA ASP A 60 2.75 14.88 1.77
C ASP A 60 2.16 14.63 3.16
N LEU A 61 1.66 13.44 3.42
CA LEU A 61 1.20 13.04 4.75
C LEU A 61 2.29 13.19 5.82
N ASN A 62 3.53 12.81 5.51
CA ASN A 62 4.67 12.97 6.42
C ASN A 62 5.02 14.45 6.65
N ALA A 63 4.88 15.31 5.63
CA ALA A 63 5.07 16.75 5.77
C ALA A 63 4.06 17.35 6.76
N TRP A 64 2.79 16.96 6.66
CA TRP A 64 1.75 17.38 7.62
C TRP A 64 2.01 16.86 9.04
N VAL A 65 2.42 15.60 9.20
CA VAL A 65 2.84 15.06 10.51
C VAL A 65 4.02 15.84 11.06
N GLY A 66 4.93 16.30 10.19
CA GLY A 66 6.03 17.19 10.55
C GLY A 66 5.58 18.49 11.22
N ILE A 67 4.48 19.10 10.75
CA ILE A 67 3.91 20.32 11.37
C ILE A 67 3.44 20.01 12.81
N PHE A 68 2.78 18.90 13.05
CA PHE A 68 2.39 18.50 14.42
C PHE A 68 3.59 18.22 15.33
N LYS A 69 4.67 17.66 14.78
CA LYS A 69 5.95 17.52 15.49
C LYS A 69 6.50 18.87 15.90
N GLU A 70 6.60 19.82 14.97
CA GLU A 70 7.08 21.20 15.25
C GLU A 70 6.21 21.89 16.29
N PHE A 71 4.90 21.72 16.25
CA PHE A 71 3.98 22.25 17.24
C PHE A 71 4.27 21.69 18.65
N GLN A 72 4.47 20.38 18.81
CA GLN A 72 4.86 19.78 20.10
C GLN A 72 6.20 20.33 20.59
N GLN A 73 7.18 20.46 19.70
CA GLN A 73 8.48 21.04 20.02
C GLN A 73 8.36 22.50 20.50
N ALA A 74 7.52 23.31 19.84
CA ALA A 74 7.26 24.70 20.24
C ALA A 74 6.63 24.82 21.63
N LEU A 75 5.83 23.81 22.04
CA LEU A 75 5.28 23.72 23.39
C LEU A 75 6.27 23.17 24.44
N GLY A 76 7.50 22.81 24.05
CA GLY A 76 8.47 22.17 24.92
C GLY A 76 8.13 20.73 25.32
N VAL A 77 7.23 20.06 24.59
CA VAL A 77 6.83 18.69 24.84
C VAL A 77 7.77 17.73 24.11
N PRO A 78 8.32 16.69 24.78
CA PRO A 78 9.11 15.66 24.09
C PRO A 78 8.32 15.00 22.98
N VAL A 79 8.97 14.74 21.84
CA VAL A 79 8.32 14.12 20.66
C VAL A 79 8.72 12.66 20.54
N ASP A 80 7.72 11.77 20.65
CA ASP A 80 7.83 10.38 20.20
C ASP A 80 7.10 10.26 18.85
N MET A 81 7.85 10.04 17.77
CA MET A 81 7.31 9.95 16.43
C MET A 81 6.35 8.76 16.24
N ASN A 82 6.60 7.63 16.90
CA ASN A 82 5.71 6.47 16.81
C ASN A 82 4.36 6.77 17.47
N GLN A 83 4.40 7.41 18.64
CA GLN A 83 3.19 7.86 19.32
C GLN A 83 2.45 8.91 18.50
N LEU A 84 3.16 9.87 17.92
CA LEU A 84 2.56 10.92 17.08
C LEU A 84 1.84 10.35 15.87
N PHE A 85 2.49 9.46 15.11
CA PHE A 85 1.84 8.76 13.99
C PHE A 85 0.65 7.95 14.46
N SER A 86 0.79 7.20 15.55
CA SER A 86 -0.30 6.39 16.09
C SER A 86 -1.53 7.25 16.44
N VAL A 87 -1.33 8.36 17.14
CA VAL A 87 -2.44 9.27 17.52
C VAL A 87 -3.11 9.86 16.29
N LEU A 88 -2.34 10.43 15.36
CA LEU A 88 -2.86 11.09 14.18
C LEU A 88 -3.59 10.11 13.25
N TYR A 89 -3.02 8.93 13.01
CA TYR A 89 -3.62 7.92 12.14
C TYR A 89 -4.91 7.35 12.74
N ASN A 90 -4.90 7.00 14.03
CA ASN A 90 -6.12 6.53 14.69
C ASN A 90 -7.20 7.62 14.71
N LYS A 91 -6.81 8.89 14.88
CA LYS A 91 -7.75 10.01 14.83
C LYS A 91 -8.49 10.11 13.50
N ALA A 92 -7.83 9.77 12.39
CA ALA A 92 -8.47 9.72 11.07
C ALA A 92 -9.65 8.76 10.99
N LEU A 93 -9.68 7.69 11.78
CA LEU A 93 -10.78 6.72 11.80
C LEU A 93 -12.08 7.31 12.37
N GLU A 94 -11.99 8.40 13.13
CA GLU A 94 -13.15 9.12 13.68
C GLU A 94 -13.73 10.15 12.70
N GLY A 95 -13.06 10.41 11.58
CA GLY A 95 -13.50 11.37 10.56
C GLY A 95 -14.78 10.96 9.84
N ASP A 96 -15.47 11.94 9.28
CA ASP A 96 -16.63 11.70 8.41
C ASP A 96 -16.21 10.93 7.15
N VAL A 97 -17.10 10.13 6.57
CA VAL A 97 -16.80 9.29 5.40
C VAL A 97 -16.36 10.12 4.19
N ASP A 98 -16.94 11.29 4.04
CA ASP A 98 -16.63 12.29 3.00
C ASP A 98 -15.51 13.26 3.40
N CYS A 99 -14.78 12.96 4.48
CA CYS A 99 -13.76 13.85 5.05
C CYS A 99 -14.30 15.22 5.46
N GLY A 100 -15.59 15.37 5.70
CA GLY A 100 -16.23 16.63 6.03
C GLY A 100 -16.15 17.68 4.91
N GLY A 101 -16.08 17.27 3.67
CA GLY A 101 -15.93 18.12 2.49
C GLY A 101 -14.52 18.67 2.26
N LEU A 102 -13.51 18.11 2.92
CA LEU A 102 -12.10 18.44 2.67
C LEU A 102 -11.56 17.64 1.47
N MET A 103 -10.69 18.26 0.67
CA MET A 103 -10.01 17.62 -0.45
C MET A 103 -8.51 17.92 -0.46
N ALA A 104 -7.72 17.01 -0.97
CA ALA A 104 -6.28 17.20 -1.13
C ALA A 104 -5.73 16.44 -2.34
N TYR A 105 -4.62 16.94 -2.86
CA TYR A 105 -3.70 16.23 -3.76
C TYR A 105 -2.34 16.15 -3.10
N ASN A 106 -1.74 14.97 -3.10
CA ASN A 106 -0.45 14.72 -2.43
C ASN A 106 0.75 14.69 -3.40
N TYR A 107 0.62 15.25 -4.59
CA TYR A 107 1.62 15.12 -5.64
C TYR A 107 2.82 16.04 -5.41
N PHE A 108 3.92 15.49 -4.91
CA PHE A 108 5.23 16.14 -4.85
C PHE A 108 5.98 16.04 -6.17
N SER A 109 5.67 15.05 -6.99
CA SER A 109 6.20 14.84 -8.33
C SER A 109 5.06 14.60 -9.31
N GLY A 110 5.36 14.46 -10.59
CA GLY A 110 4.41 13.98 -11.58
C GLY A 110 3.80 12.63 -11.20
N GLU A 111 2.59 12.36 -11.67
CA GLU A 111 1.84 11.14 -11.39
C GLU A 111 1.26 10.57 -12.69
N SER A 112 1.91 9.54 -13.21
CA SER A 112 1.55 8.92 -14.50
C SER A 112 0.14 8.35 -14.49
N ILE A 113 -0.28 7.73 -13.40
CA ILE A 113 -1.62 7.14 -13.25
C ILE A 113 -2.74 8.16 -13.50
N THR A 114 -2.51 9.43 -13.19
CA THR A 114 -3.50 10.51 -13.34
C THR A 114 -3.11 11.54 -14.39
N GLY A 115 -2.04 11.30 -15.15
CA GLY A 115 -1.60 12.15 -16.26
C GLY A 115 -1.02 13.51 -15.87
N PHE A 116 -0.50 13.65 -14.63
CA PHE A 116 0.16 14.87 -14.18
C PHE A 116 1.67 14.80 -14.42
N GLU A 117 2.21 15.75 -15.16
CA GLU A 117 3.66 15.83 -15.44
C GLU A 117 4.45 16.41 -14.27
N GLU A 118 3.86 17.32 -13.48
CA GLU A 118 4.50 18.00 -12.36
C GLU A 118 3.70 17.87 -11.07
N GLY A 119 4.42 17.83 -9.94
CA GLY A 119 3.81 17.82 -8.61
C GLY A 119 3.30 19.20 -8.18
N ARG A 120 2.14 19.21 -7.52
CA ARG A 120 1.54 20.38 -6.84
C ARG A 120 0.70 19.88 -5.67
N PRO A 121 1.28 19.67 -4.47
CA PRO A 121 0.48 19.35 -3.29
C PRO A 121 -0.53 20.47 -3.04
N LEU A 122 -1.77 20.09 -2.81
CA LEU A 122 -2.87 21.02 -2.62
C LEU A 122 -3.82 20.52 -1.54
N PHE A 123 -4.18 21.41 -0.62
CA PHE A 123 -5.26 21.19 0.35
C PHE A 123 -6.34 22.24 0.16
N VAL A 124 -7.58 21.80 -0.02
CA VAL A 124 -8.73 22.69 -0.32
C VAL A 124 -9.85 22.43 0.66
N ARG A 125 -10.50 23.50 1.08
CA ARG A 125 -11.71 23.47 1.87
C ARG A 125 -12.66 24.60 1.48
N THR A 126 -13.94 24.37 1.68
CA THR A 126 -14.98 25.41 1.55
C THR A 126 -15.34 25.99 2.93
N PRO A 127 -15.99 27.16 3.01
CA PRO A 127 -16.35 27.77 4.30
C PRO A 127 -17.24 26.89 5.18
N ASP A 128 -18.03 26.00 4.59
CA ASP A 128 -18.98 25.09 5.25
C ASP A 128 -18.40 23.70 5.54
N SER A 129 -17.15 23.42 5.11
CA SER A 129 -16.51 22.14 5.40
C SER A 129 -16.23 21.96 6.91
N LYS A 130 -16.36 20.73 7.38
CA LYS A 130 -16.04 20.37 8.77
C LYS A 130 -14.53 20.18 8.95
N PHE A 131 -13.82 21.27 9.19
CA PHE A 131 -12.38 21.26 9.37
C PHE A 131 -12.00 20.82 10.79
N THR A 132 -11.86 19.52 11.00
CA THR A 132 -11.43 18.89 12.24
C THR A 132 -10.14 18.11 12.03
N LEU A 133 -9.39 17.80 13.10
CA LEU A 133 -8.19 16.96 13.00
C LEU A 133 -8.51 15.59 12.41
N ALA A 134 -9.65 15.00 12.78
CA ALA A 134 -10.08 13.70 12.27
C ALA A 134 -10.31 13.72 10.75
N ASN A 135 -11.07 14.69 10.26
CA ASN A 135 -11.33 14.85 8.83
C ASN A 135 -10.07 15.22 8.04
N PHE A 136 -9.24 16.09 8.60
CA PHE A 136 -7.96 16.47 8.00
C PHE A 136 -7.04 15.25 7.81
N MET A 137 -6.83 14.46 8.86
CA MET A 137 -5.98 13.28 8.78
C MET A 137 -6.56 12.19 7.87
N ARG A 138 -7.89 12.02 7.87
CA ARG A 138 -8.57 11.09 6.97
C ARG A 138 -8.39 11.49 5.51
N THR A 139 -8.51 12.80 5.19
CA THR A 139 -8.26 13.32 3.85
C THR A 139 -6.87 12.94 3.35
N HIS A 140 -5.84 13.18 4.16
CA HIS A 140 -4.46 12.90 3.76
C HIS A 140 -4.15 11.39 3.68
N LEU A 141 -4.77 10.56 4.51
CA LEU A 141 -4.67 9.11 4.38
C LEU A 141 -5.37 8.58 3.11
N TYR A 142 -6.54 9.12 2.76
CA TYR A 142 -7.22 8.75 1.53
C TYR A 142 -6.42 9.19 0.29
N THR A 143 -5.91 10.41 0.31
CA THR A 143 -5.13 10.97 -0.79
C THR A 143 -3.85 10.18 -1.04
N SER A 144 -3.19 9.67 0.01
CA SER A 144 -1.98 8.85 -0.14
C SER A 144 -2.19 7.55 -0.91
N LEU A 145 -3.44 7.07 -1.03
CA LEU A 145 -3.81 5.89 -1.82
C LEU A 145 -4.66 6.23 -3.05
N GLY A 146 -4.98 7.51 -3.27
CA GLY A 146 -5.93 7.92 -4.30
C GLY A 146 -5.49 7.54 -5.72
N ALA A 147 -4.26 7.84 -6.11
CA ALA A 147 -3.73 7.47 -7.42
C ALA A 147 -3.67 5.95 -7.59
N LEU A 148 -3.21 5.22 -6.56
CA LEU A 148 -3.20 3.76 -6.60
C LEU A 148 -4.60 3.18 -6.80
N LYS A 149 -5.62 3.76 -6.14
CA LYS A 149 -7.01 3.36 -6.32
C LYS A 149 -7.47 3.50 -7.77
N VAL A 150 -7.07 4.58 -8.46
CA VAL A 150 -7.37 4.78 -9.89
C VAL A 150 -6.74 3.66 -10.73
N GLY A 151 -5.44 3.39 -10.55
CA GLY A 151 -4.75 2.32 -11.26
C GLY A 151 -5.35 0.92 -10.98
N LEU A 152 -5.68 0.62 -9.72
CA LEU A 152 -6.31 -0.66 -9.38
C LEU A 152 -7.75 -0.78 -9.91
N ASP A 153 -8.48 0.31 -10.07
CA ASP A 153 -9.79 0.27 -10.70
C ASP A 153 -9.73 -0.13 -12.18
N ILE A 154 -8.67 0.22 -12.88
CA ILE A 154 -8.41 -0.28 -14.24
C ILE A 154 -8.35 -1.81 -14.20
N LEU A 155 -7.54 -2.37 -13.31
CA LEU A 155 -7.40 -3.84 -13.21
C LEU A 155 -8.70 -4.52 -12.83
N PHE A 156 -9.39 -4.03 -11.80
CA PHE A 156 -10.55 -4.73 -11.23
C PHE A 156 -11.85 -4.48 -12.00
N LYS A 157 -12.08 -3.25 -12.48
CA LYS A 157 -13.35 -2.88 -13.12
C LYS A 157 -13.32 -3.00 -14.64
N GLU A 158 -12.21 -2.62 -15.29
CA GLU A 158 -12.11 -2.69 -16.75
C GLU A 158 -11.61 -4.04 -17.22
N GLU A 159 -10.51 -4.53 -16.64
CA GLU A 159 -9.89 -5.80 -17.02
C GLU A 159 -10.57 -7.00 -16.36
N GLY A 160 -11.14 -6.82 -15.17
CA GLY A 160 -11.82 -7.89 -14.43
C GLY A 160 -10.87 -8.82 -13.69
N VAL A 161 -9.63 -8.37 -13.45
CA VAL A 161 -8.64 -9.11 -12.67
C VAL A 161 -9.18 -9.35 -11.26
N LYS A 162 -9.06 -10.58 -10.78
CA LYS A 162 -9.53 -10.98 -9.45
C LYS A 162 -8.48 -10.75 -8.39
N LEU A 163 -8.92 -10.38 -7.21
CA LEU A 163 -8.08 -10.22 -6.03
C LEU A 163 -8.78 -10.82 -4.80
N ASP A 164 -8.23 -11.89 -4.26
CA ASP A 164 -8.76 -12.56 -3.06
C ASP A 164 -8.18 -11.96 -1.78
N ASN A 165 -6.93 -11.53 -1.80
CA ASN A 165 -6.23 -10.92 -0.67
C ASN A 165 -5.01 -10.13 -1.15
N ILE A 166 -4.66 -9.04 -0.45
CA ILE A 166 -3.42 -8.30 -0.69
C ILE A 166 -2.59 -8.17 0.59
N TYR A 167 -1.30 -8.38 0.46
CA TYR A 167 -0.34 -8.25 1.56
C TYR A 167 0.28 -6.87 1.56
N GLY A 168 0.03 -6.09 2.64
CA GLY A 168 0.54 -4.75 2.81
C GLY A 168 1.86 -4.69 3.54
N HIS A 169 2.78 -3.84 3.08
CA HIS A 169 4.00 -3.48 3.78
C HIS A 169 4.41 -2.02 3.52
N GLY A 170 5.36 -1.52 4.31
CA GLY A 170 5.81 -0.13 4.25
C GLY A 170 5.22 0.77 5.34
N GLY A 171 5.62 2.04 5.31
CA GLY A 171 5.37 3.01 6.38
C GLY A 171 3.89 3.25 6.69
N LEU A 172 3.03 3.24 5.68
CA LEU A 172 1.59 3.45 5.84
C LEU A 172 0.93 2.41 6.75
N PHE A 173 1.46 1.20 6.79
CA PHE A 173 0.91 0.07 7.55
C PHE A 173 1.51 -0.09 8.95
N LYS A 174 2.49 0.73 9.36
CA LYS A 174 3.11 0.66 10.68
C LYS A 174 2.14 0.94 11.83
N THR A 175 1.17 1.85 11.63
CA THR A 175 0.08 2.04 12.60
C THR A 175 -0.97 0.96 12.40
N LYS A 176 -1.00 0.01 13.35
CA LYS A 176 -1.84 -1.18 13.28
C LYS A 176 -3.30 -0.85 12.97
N GLY A 177 -3.83 -1.47 11.93
CA GLY A 177 -5.25 -1.43 11.57
C GLY A 177 -5.69 -0.19 10.80
N VAL A 178 -4.93 0.91 10.73
CA VAL A 178 -5.39 2.14 10.05
C VAL A 178 -5.19 2.03 8.54
N GLY A 179 -3.95 1.90 8.07
CA GLY A 179 -3.65 1.76 6.65
C GLY A 179 -4.38 0.58 6.02
N GLN A 180 -4.47 -0.56 6.75
CA GLN A 180 -5.20 -1.75 6.32
C GLN A 180 -6.68 -1.45 6.04
N ARG A 181 -7.39 -0.82 6.98
CA ARG A 181 -8.83 -0.52 6.84
C ARG A 181 -9.09 0.43 5.68
N ILE A 182 -8.26 1.45 5.52
CA ILE A 182 -8.40 2.42 4.43
C ILE A 182 -8.15 1.74 3.09
N MET A 183 -7.09 0.95 2.98
CA MET A 183 -6.79 0.21 1.76
C MET A 183 -7.87 -0.82 1.44
N ALA A 184 -8.29 -1.64 2.42
CA ALA A 184 -9.34 -2.63 2.23
C ALA A 184 -10.66 -2.00 1.76
N ALA A 185 -11.04 -0.84 2.33
CA ALA A 185 -12.22 -0.10 1.89
C ALA A 185 -12.06 0.45 0.46
N ALA A 186 -10.86 0.93 0.09
CA ALA A 186 -10.59 1.46 -1.23
C ALA A 186 -10.67 0.40 -2.34
N ILE A 187 -10.17 -0.81 -2.09
CA ILE A 187 -10.09 -1.88 -3.10
C ILE A 187 -11.19 -2.94 -2.97
N ASN A 188 -11.99 -2.87 -1.92
CA ASN A 188 -13.02 -3.87 -1.59
C ASN A 188 -12.48 -5.31 -1.54
N ALA A 189 -11.29 -5.48 -0.96
CA ALA A 189 -10.64 -6.77 -0.77
C ALA A 189 -9.92 -6.82 0.60
N PRO A 190 -9.72 -8.02 1.17
CA PRO A 190 -8.98 -8.16 2.42
C PRO A 190 -7.54 -7.70 2.29
N VAL A 191 -7.03 -7.02 3.33
CA VAL A 191 -5.63 -6.61 3.43
C VAL A 191 -4.99 -7.31 4.63
N SER A 192 -3.95 -8.10 4.36
CA SER A 192 -3.18 -8.81 5.38
C SER A 192 -1.84 -8.12 5.63
N LEU A 193 -1.33 -8.19 6.84
CA LEU A 193 0.04 -7.79 7.17
C LEU A 193 0.79 -8.99 7.72
N MET A 194 2.05 -9.14 7.30
CA MET A 194 2.99 -10.07 7.93
C MET A 194 3.68 -9.37 9.11
N GLU A 195 4.11 -10.10 10.12
CA GLU A 195 4.90 -9.54 11.23
C GLU A 195 6.20 -8.89 10.74
N THR A 196 6.77 -9.41 9.65
CA THR A 196 7.96 -8.92 8.96
C THR A 196 7.68 -7.81 7.93
N ALA A 197 6.46 -7.27 7.87
CA ALA A 197 6.00 -6.36 6.83
C ALA A 197 6.78 -5.03 6.73
N GLY A 198 7.61 -4.68 7.73
CA GLY A 198 8.41 -3.45 7.70
C GLY A 198 9.47 -3.43 6.60
N GLU A 199 9.99 -4.59 6.19
CA GLU A 199 11.17 -4.74 5.30
C GLU A 199 10.91 -5.75 4.18
N GLY A 200 9.68 -5.83 3.67
CA GLY A 200 9.22 -6.88 2.75
C GLY A 200 10.07 -7.05 1.49
N GLY A 201 10.52 -5.97 0.87
CA GLY A 201 11.36 -6.02 -0.34
C GLY A 201 12.75 -6.63 -0.07
N ALA A 202 13.45 -6.15 0.95
CA ALA A 202 14.77 -6.66 1.33
C ALA A 202 14.69 -8.13 1.77
N TRP A 203 13.66 -8.48 2.53
CA TRP A 203 13.38 -9.85 2.94
C TRP A 203 13.14 -10.77 1.73
N GLY A 204 12.30 -10.35 0.79
CA GLY A 204 11.98 -11.14 -0.40
C GLY A 204 13.21 -11.44 -1.26
N ILE A 205 14.07 -10.46 -1.51
CA ILE A 205 15.29 -10.70 -2.30
C ILE A 205 16.30 -11.60 -1.55
N ALA A 206 16.38 -11.48 -0.21
CA ALA A 206 17.21 -12.36 0.60
C ALA A 206 16.73 -13.83 0.54
N LEU A 207 15.41 -14.05 0.52
CA LEU A 207 14.82 -15.38 0.33
C LEU A 207 15.15 -15.97 -1.03
N LEU A 208 15.07 -15.18 -2.11
CA LEU A 208 15.45 -15.63 -3.45
C LEU A 208 16.94 -15.97 -3.53
N ALA A 209 17.80 -15.16 -2.94
CA ALA A 209 19.23 -15.46 -2.85
C ALA A 209 19.50 -16.76 -2.06
N SER A 210 18.83 -16.95 -0.94
CA SER A 210 18.90 -18.19 -0.15
C SER A 210 18.41 -19.39 -0.94
N TYR A 211 17.30 -19.28 -1.66
CA TYR A 211 16.80 -20.32 -2.54
C TYR A 211 17.84 -20.73 -3.59
N MET A 212 18.44 -19.75 -4.28
CA MET A 212 19.46 -20.01 -5.31
C MET A 212 20.66 -20.78 -4.76
N LEU A 213 21.06 -20.54 -3.52
CA LEU A 213 22.24 -21.13 -2.91
C LEU A 213 21.97 -22.49 -2.23
N ASN A 214 20.76 -22.70 -1.70
CA ASN A 214 20.46 -23.80 -0.79
C ASN A 214 19.39 -24.79 -1.31
N LYS A 215 18.74 -24.50 -2.44
CA LYS A 215 17.72 -25.41 -2.98
C LYS A 215 18.30 -26.77 -3.32
N LYS A 216 17.54 -27.83 -3.05
CA LYS A 216 17.83 -29.20 -3.50
C LYS A 216 17.64 -29.30 -5.02
N GLU A 217 18.22 -30.33 -5.62
CA GLU A 217 18.01 -30.56 -7.05
C GLU A 217 16.52 -30.71 -7.38
N ASN A 218 16.05 -29.95 -8.36
CA ASN A 218 14.64 -29.87 -8.78
C ASN A 218 13.63 -29.41 -7.71
N GLN A 219 14.07 -28.81 -6.58
CA GLN A 219 13.15 -28.25 -5.59
C GLN A 219 12.56 -26.94 -6.10
N PRO A 220 11.22 -26.81 -6.29
CA PRO A 220 10.59 -25.57 -6.68
C PRO A 220 10.60 -24.55 -5.53
N LEU A 221 10.41 -23.26 -5.87
CA LEU A 221 10.51 -22.16 -4.89
C LEU A 221 9.47 -22.28 -3.77
N ASP A 222 8.25 -22.64 -4.10
CA ASP A 222 7.14 -22.79 -3.14
C ASP A 222 7.45 -23.90 -2.11
N ALA A 223 7.97 -25.04 -2.56
CA ALA A 223 8.40 -26.13 -1.67
C ALA A 223 9.57 -25.69 -0.76
N PHE A 224 10.57 -24.98 -1.31
CA PHE A 224 11.65 -24.43 -0.50
C PHE A 224 11.14 -23.45 0.56
N LEU A 225 10.25 -22.54 0.19
CA LEU A 225 9.69 -21.58 1.11
C LEU A 225 8.85 -22.23 2.22
N SER A 226 8.05 -23.25 1.89
CA SER A 226 7.22 -23.93 2.87
C SER A 226 8.01 -24.84 3.80
N GLU A 227 8.99 -25.57 3.27
CA GLU A 227 9.74 -26.58 4.01
C GLU A 227 10.87 -26.00 4.84
N GLU A 228 11.55 -24.95 4.33
CA GLU A 228 12.81 -24.47 4.92
C GLU A 228 12.67 -23.09 5.59
N VAL A 229 11.65 -22.29 5.22
CA VAL A 229 11.54 -20.89 5.68
C VAL A 229 10.32 -20.66 6.56
N PHE A 230 9.13 -21.02 6.11
CA PHE A 230 7.87 -20.65 6.75
C PHE A 230 7.23 -21.76 7.57
N HIS A 231 7.97 -22.34 8.50
CA HIS A 231 7.41 -23.35 9.42
C HIS A 231 6.32 -22.77 10.33
N GLY A 232 5.07 -22.77 9.88
CA GLY A 232 3.90 -22.45 10.71
C GLY A 232 3.64 -20.97 10.99
N GLU A 233 4.27 -20.04 10.29
CA GLU A 233 3.99 -18.62 10.43
C GLU A 233 2.69 -18.21 9.71
N THR A 234 1.76 -17.65 10.45
CA THR A 234 0.49 -17.13 9.93
C THR A 234 0.49 -15.59 9.96
N GLY A 235 0.17 -14.95 8.84
CA GLY A 235 -0.04 -13.50 8.78
C GLY A 235 -1.33 -13.07 9.50
N VAL A 236 -1.37 -11.82 9.99
CA VAL A 236 -2.59 -11.24 10.57
C VAL A 236 -3.45 -10.67 9.44
N ARG A 237 -4.62 -11.27 9.22
CA ARG A 237 -5.63 -10.82 8.24
C ARG A 237 -6.64 -9.89 8.91
N MET A 238 -7.00 -8.79 8.27
CA MET A 238 -8.12 -7.92 8.63
C MET A 238 -9.11 -7.81 7.47
#